data_7511ed8e783ef9b289082df41a89d489
#
_entry.id   7511ed8e783ef9b289082df41a89d489
#
_cell.length_a   1.000
_cell.length_b   1.000
_cell.length_c   1.000
_cell.angle_alpha   90.00
_cell.angle_beta   90.00
_cell.angle_gamma   90.00
#
_symmetry.space_group_name_H-M   'P 1'
#
loop_
_entity.id
_entity.type
_entity.pdbx_description
1 polymer ?
#
loop_
_entity_poly.entity_id
_entity_poly.type
_entity_poly.pdbx_seq_one_letter_code
_entity_poly.pdbx_strand_id
1 'polypeptide(L)'
;MIHIFNKDISNIQLPEAFTFPFHYTPHPLCVCAAKEVQAYLQTRTDWHEELEKGKMFGVLVVRNQEGIMGYLAAFSGNLAGSNCHEFFVPPVYDLLNPEDHFKEEENQISQINQTITEFEKEFYTPQAFQAHLASIEQETEHEINEYRKTMKASQEKRNILRMQGNMSDADLENLNKQSQFEKAELKRIKTRRQAYLDAIIAQAKPWQDKLQQLKEERKTRSLALQQWIFRQFRMRNALGEAKDLCDIFANTAQLIPPAGSGECAAPKLLQYAYQEKLEPLAMAEFWWGESPKGEIRRHGHYYPACKHKCEPILNFMLQGLNVEKNPLLTSQTDRELLETIYEDEYLIVVNKPSGMLSVPGKTGQPSVSSILQERYPQATGPLLVHRLDMDTSGLLVAAKDKETHALLQEQFETRIIKKRYIALLNGHLTTQAPKGFIRLPMRPDYDNRPYQLVDYTHGKPAITRYEIIGETNGYIRIAYYPETGRTHQLRVHSAHPDGMDCPILGDPLYGQPDKRLYLHAEALEFRHPVTQKRVKITAPVPF
;
A
#
# COMPACT_ATOMS: atom_id res chain seq x y z
N MET A 1 -29.58 -23.02 5.14
CA MET A 1 -28.44 -23.39 6.02
C MET A 1 -28.30 -22.33 7.11
N ILE A 2 -29.15 -22.41 8.14
CA ILE A 2 -29.12 -21.55 9.31
C ILE A 2 -28.68 -22.40 10.48
N HIS A 3 -27.63 -21.99 11.18
CA HIS A 3 -27.22 -22.63 12.43
C HIS A 3 -27.98 -21.97 13.58
N ILE A 4 -28.56 -22.77 14.45
CA ILE A 4 -29.21 -22.30 15.68
C ILE A 4 -28.13 -22.24 16.76
N PHE A 5 -28.17 -21.19 17.58
CA PHE A 5 -27.19 -21.04 18.67
C PHE A 5 -27.33 -22.18 19.68
N ASN A 6 -26.22 -22.80 20.03
CA ASN A 6 -26.17 -23.83 21.08
C ASN A 6 -26.30 -23.23 22.49
N LYS A 7 -25.95 -21.95 22.63
CA LYS A 7 -26.03 -21.21 23.90
C LYS A 7 -27.30 -20.38 23.96
N ASP A 8 -27.85 -20.21 25.16
CA ASP A 8 -28.91 -19.23 25.38
C ASP A 8 -28.41 -17.81 25.09
N ILE A 9 -29.07 -17.15 24.15
CA ILE A 9 -28.77 -15.80 23.70
C ILE A 9 -29.86 -14.79 24.13
N SER A 10 -30.85 -15.22 24.90
CA SER A 10 -32.00 -14.40 25.30
C SER A 10 -31.64 -13.13 26.08
N ASN A 11 -30.51 -13.16 26.78
CA ASN A 11 -30.01 -12.04 27.58
C ASN A 11 -29.15 -11.06 26.77
N ILE A 12 -28.92 -11.29 25.47
CA ILE A 12 -28.10 -10.42 24.64
C ILE A 12 -29.03 -9.46 23.90
N GLN A 13 -28.86 -8.16 24.13
CA GLN A 13 -29.62 -7.13 23.44
C GLN A 13 -29.34 -7.19 21.94
N LEU A 14 -30.38 -7.07 21.11
CA LEU A 14 -30.24 -7.00 19.65
C LEU A 14 -29.57 -5.69 19.22
N PRO A 15 -28.80 -5.69 18.13
CA PRO A 15 -28.25 -4.48 17.58
C PRO A 15 -29.36 -3.58 17.01
N GLU A 16 -29.24 -2.27 17.19
CA GLU A 16 -30.18 -1.28 16.64
C GLU A 16 -30.00 -1.07 15.13
N ALA A 17 -28.81 -1.38 14.62
CA ALA A 17 -28.43 -1.26 13.22
C ALA A 17 -27.45 -2.37 12.84
N PHE A 18 -27.37 -2.67 11.56
CA PHE A 18 -26.43 -3.65 11.02
C PHE A 18 -24.98 -3.17 11.18
N THR A 19 -24.08 -4.05 11.54
CA THR A 19 -22.63 -3.78 11.72
C THR A 19 -22.03 -3.04 10.53
N PHE A 20 -21.32 -1.93 10.77
CA PHE A 20 -20.54 -1.26 9.74
C PHE A 20 -19.26 -2.08 9.43
N PRO A 21 -19.13 -2.74 8.25
CA PRO A 21 -18.14 -3.83 8.06
C PRO A 21 -16.68 -3.40 8.06
N PHE A 22 -16.38 -2.09 7.89
CA PHE A 22 -15.02 -1.61 7.69
C PHE A 22 -14.35 -1.06 8.95
N HIS A 23 -15.13 -0.92 10.02
CA HIS A 23 -14.63 -0.57 11.35
C HIS A 23 -15.70 -0.86 12.42
N TYR A 24 -15.51 -1.87 13.23
CA TYR A 24 -16.48 -2.28 14.24
C TYR A 24 -15.82 -2.98 15.43
N THR A 25 -16.52 -3.01 16.54
CA THR A 25 -16.33 -3.99 17.62
C THR A 25 -17.35 -5.10 17.43
N PRO A 26 -16.95 -6.37 17.41
CA PRO A 26 -17.88 -7.47 17.18
C PRO A 26 -19.04 -7.46 18.18
N HIS A 27 -20.27 -7.54 17.67
CA HIS A 27 -21.45 -7.65 18.50
C HIS A 27 -21.41 -8.96 19.32
N PRO A 28 -21.88 -9.01 20.59
CA PRO A 28 -21.84 -10.23 21.41
C PRO A 28 -22.46 -11.46 20.74
N LEU A 29 -23.53 -11.31 19.96
CA LEU A 29 -24.11 -12.40 19.16
C LEU A 29 -23.12 -12.94 18.13
N CYS A 30 -22.37 -12.08 17.45
CA CYS A 30 -21.34 -12.50 16.50
C CYS A 30 -20.17 -13.21 17.22
N VAL A 31 -19.84 -12.78 18.44
CA VAL A 31 -18.82 -13.46 19.24
C VAL A 31 -19.29 -14.87 19.62
N CYS A 32 -20.57 -15.06 19.97
CA CYS A 32 -21.14 -16.38 20.22
C CYS A 32 -21.09 -17.26 18.97
N ALA A 33 -21.56 -16.75 17.82
CA ALA A 33 -21.51 -17.46 16.54
C ALA A 33 -20.09 -17.84 16.13
N ALA A 34 -19.14 -16.90 16.24
CA ALA A 34 -17.75 -17.15 15.89
C ALA A 34 -17.12 -18.25 16.76
N LYS A 35 -17.43 -18.31 18.07
CA LYS A 35 -16.95 -19.37 18.95
C LYS A 35 -17.49 -20.74 18.54
N GLU A 36 -18.74 -20.84 18.09
CA GLU A 36 -19.32 -22.10 17.59
C GLU A 36 -18.65 -22.54 16.28
N VAL A 37 -18.38 -21.59 15.36
CA VAL A 37 -17.60 -21.88 14.14
C VAL A 37 -16.18 -22.32 14.49
N GLN A 38 -15.52 -21.65 15.42
CA GLN A 38 -14.18 -22.03 15.89
C GLN A 38 -14.15 -23.44 16.51
N ALA A 39 -15.17 -23.77 17.31
CA ALA A 39 -15.31 -25.12 17.86
C ALA A 39 -15.49 -26.17 16.73
N TYR A 40 -16.32 -25.86 15.72
CA TYR A 40 -16.45 -26.72 14.54
C TYR A 40 -15.11 -26.90 13.80
N LEU A 41 -14.36 -25.83 13.55
CA LEU A 41 -13.06 -25.90 12.90
C LEU A 41 -12.05 -26.77 13.65
N GLN A 42 -12.08 -26.76 15.01
CA GLN A 42 -11.24 -27.62 15.83
C GLN A 42 -11.55 -29.11 15.68
N THR A 43 -12.77 -29.47 15.28
CA THR A 43 -13.12 -30.87 15.03
C THR A 43 -12.64 -31.38 13.66
N ARG A 44 -12.22 -30.49 12.77
CA ARG A 44 -11.84 -30.79 11.38
C ARG A 44 -10.35 -31.08 11.26
N THR A 45 -9.94 -32.26 11.69
CA THR A 45 -8.55 -32.71 11.59
C THR A 45 -8.08 -32.89 10.16
N ASP A 46 -9.00 -33.18 9.24
CA ASP A 46 -8.77 -33.30 7.81
C ASP A 46 -8.40 -31.98 7.11
N TRP A 47 -8.65 -30.82 7.75
CA TRP A 47 -8.31 -29.49 7.23
C TRP A 47 -7.10 -28.84 7.92
N HIS A 48 -6.49 -29.53 8.85
CA HIS A 48 -5.50 -28.97 9.80
C HIS A 48 -4.35 -28.22 9.10
N GLU A 49 -3.70 -28.88 8.13
CA GLU A 49 -2.56 -28.29 7.39
C GLU A 49 -2.93 -27.00 6.63
N GLU A 50 -4.16 -26.90 6.12
CA GLU A 50 -4.61 -25.71 5.40
C GLU A 50 -5.08 -24.62 6.37
N LEU A 51 -5.72 -24.99 7.45
CA LEU A 51 -6.14 -24.07 8.50
C LEU A 51 -4.96 -23.43 9.22
N GLU A 52 -3.86 -24.16 9.42
CA GLU A 52 -2.62 -23.61 9.99
C GLU A 52 -2.02 -22.49 9.13
N LYS A 53 -2.09 -22.58 7.80
CA LYS A 53 -1.60 -21.54 6.87
C LYS A 53 -2.34 -20.20 7.00
N GLY A 54 -3.47 -20.20 7.70
CA GLY A 54 -4.28 -19.03 7.98
C GLY A 54 -5.37 -18.74 6.96
N LYS A 55 -6.59 -18.52 7.47
CA LYS A 55 -7.79 -18.27 6.67
C LYS A 55 -8.73 -17.29 7.36
N MET A 56 -9.42 -16.46 6.56
CA MET A 56 -10.48 -15.60 7.06
C MET A 56 -11.81 -16.34 7.03
N PHE A 57 -12.50 -16.34 8.17
CA PHE A 57 -13.86 -16.81 8.34
C PHE A 57 -14.78 -15.65 8.70
N GLY A 58 -16.07 -15.77 8.37
CA GLY A 58 -17.09 -14.80 8.70
C GLY A 58 -18.31 -15.45 9.30
N VAL A 59 -19.01 -14.73 10.14
CA VAL A 59 -20.32 -15.06 10.69
C VAL A 59 -21.28 -13.92 10.44
N LEU A 60 -22.53 -14.26 10.16
CA LEU A 60 -23.64 -13.33 9.98
C LEU A 60 -24.80 -13.81 10.84
N VAL A 61 -25.15 -13.03 11.85
CA VAL A 61 -26.35 -13.27 12.66
C VAL A 61 -27.56 -12.84 11.84
N VAL A 62 -28.53 -13.72 11.73
CA VAL A 62 -29.73 -13.54 10.92
C VAL A 62 -31.00 -13.91 11.69
N ARG A 63 -32.14 -13.37 11.23
CA ARG A 63 -33.47 -13.74 11.67
C ARG A 63 -34.27 -14.22 10.47
N ASN A 64 -34.98 -15.34 10.60
CA ASN A 64 -35.87 -15.84 9.55
C ASN A 64 -37.23 -15.15 9.62
N GLN A 65 -38.10 -15.44 8.66
CA GLN A 65 -39.48 -14.89 8.59
C GLN A 65 -40.38 -15.28 9.77
N GLU A 66 -40.05 -16.36 10.47
CA GLU A 66 -40.76 -16.83 11.66
C GLU A 66 -40.24 -16.19 12.96
N GLY A 67 -39.25 -15.30 12.85
CA GLY A 67 -38.62 -14.63 13.99
C GLY A 67 -37.54 -15.45 14.69
N ILE A 68 -37.18 -16.63 14.18
CA ILE A 68 -36.13 -17.48 14.75
C ILE A 68 -34.76 -16.87 14.40
N MET A 69 -33.95 -16.70 15.43
CA MET A 69 -32.56 -16.22 15.28
C MET A 69 -31.61 -17.37 15.13
N GLY A 70 -30.63 -17.18 14.24
CA GLY A 70 -29.52 -18.08 14.02
C GLY A 70 -28.34 -17.35 13.40
N TYR A 71 -27.37 -18.09 12.94
CA TYR A 71 -26.23 -17.51 12.23
C TYR A 71 -25.89 -18.30 10.96
N LEU A 72 -25.25 -17.60 10.03
CA LEU A 72 -24.61 -18.17 8.84
C LEU A 72 -23.09 -18.12 9.05
N ALA A 73 -22.38 -19.06 8.44
CA ALA A 73 -20.93 -19.10 8.44
C ALA A 73 -20.38 -19.13 7.02
N ALA A 74 -19.23 -18.48 6.78
CA ALA A 74 -18.52 -18.50 5.50
C ALA A 74 -17.01 -18.48 5.71
N PHE A 75 -16.27 -18.86 4.66
CA PHE A 75 -14.82 -18.69 4.57
C PHE A 75 -14.44 -18.00 3.27
N SER A 76 -13.28 -17.36 3.25
CA SER A 76 -12.76 -16.67 2.05
C SER A 76 -12.02 -17.63 1.11
N GLY A 77 -12.32 -17.55 -0.20
CA GLY A 77 -11.70 -18.39 -1.23
C GLY A 77 -12.05 -19.87 -1.08
N ASN A 78 -11.07 -20.76 -1.25
CA ASN A 78 -11.20 -22.21 -1.14
C ASN A 78 -10.70 -22.71 0.22
N LEU A 79 -11.21 -23.86 0.67
CA LEU A 79 -10.80 -24.54 1.88
C LEU A 79 -10.78 -26.06 1.60
N ALA A 80 -9.67 -26.73 1.91
CA ALA A 80 -9.49 -28.17 1.67
C ALA A 80 -9.85 -28.60 0.24
N GLY A 81 -9.36 -27.80 -0.74
CA GLY A 81 -9.60 -28.08 -2.17
C GLY A 81 -11.02 -27.82 -2.67
N SER A 82 -11.92 -27.30 -1.82
CA SER A 82 -13.31 -27.00 -2.19
C SER A 82 -13.71 -25.57 -1.79
N ASN A 83 -14.64 -24.99 -2.54
CA ASN A 83 -15.28 -23.71 -2.19
C ASN A 83 -16.68 -23.92 -1.59
N CYS A 84 -17.12 -25.17 -1.43
CA CYS A 84 -18.42 -25.55 -0.90
C CYS A 84 -18.26 -26.64 0.17
N HIS A 85 -18.75 -26.39 1.39
CA HIS A 85 -18.83 -27.34 2.51
C HIS A 85 -20.16 -27.18 3.24
N GLU A 86 -20.74 -28.27 3.70
CA GLU A 86 -22.09 -28.29 4.31
C GLU A 86 -22.32 -27.31 5.47
N PHE A 87 -21.26 -27.02 6.24
CA PHE A 87 -21.36 -26.09 7.37
C PHE A 87 -21.35 -24.61 6.93
N PHE A 88 -20.91 -24.31 5.74
CA PHE A 88 -20.72 -22.95 5.26
C PHE A 88 -21.66 -22.61 4.10
N VAL A 89 -22.06 -21.35 4.00
CA VAL A 89 -22.83 -20.88 2.84
C VAL A 89 -22.06 -21.11 1.55
N PRO A 90 -22.75 -21.41 0.44
CA PRO A 90 -22.11 -21.65 -0.85
C PRO A 90 -21.43 -20.37 -1.38
N PRO A 91 -20.50 -20.50 -2.33
CA PRO A 91 -19.93 -19.37 -3.03
C PRO A 91 -21.00 -18.62 -3.84
N VAL A 92 -20.77 -17.35 -4.14
CA VAL A 92 -21.65 -16.56 -5.02
C VAL A 92 -21.66 -17.13 -6.45
N TYR A 93 -20.49 -17.56 -6.92
CA TYR A 93 -20.30 -18.30 -8.15
C TYR A 93 -19.26 -19.41 -7.92
N ASP A 94 -19.52 -20.62 -8.41
CA ASP A 94 -18.63 -21.77 -8.22
C ASP A 94 -17.53 -21.80 -9.29
N LEU A 95 -16.38 -21.24 -8.95
CA LEU A 95 -15.19 -21.24 -9.82
C LEU A 95 -14.53 -22.63 -9.98
N LEU A 96 -14.81 -23.59 -9.09
CA LEU A 96 -14.26 -24.94 -9.18
C LEU A 96 -15.08 -25.85 -10.11
N ASN A 97 -16.37 -25.54 -10.28
CA ASN A 97 -17.26 -26.18 -11.25
C ASN A 97 -17.81 -25.16 -12.25
N PRO A 98 -16.93 -24.48 -13.00
CA PRO A 98 -17.37 -23.46 -13.92
C PRO A 98 -18.15 -24.08 -15.09
N GLU A 99 -18.97 -23.27 -15.74
CA GLU A 99 -19.65 -23.61 -16.98
C GLU A 99 -18.65 -24.00 -18.10
N ASP A 100 -19.12 -24.73 -19.09
CA ASP A 100 -18.28 -25.25 -20.19
C ASP A 100 -17.50 -24.16 -20.91
N HIS A 101 -18.08 -22.96 -21.06
CA HIS A 101 -17.39 -21.80 -21.66
C HIS A 101 -16.06 -21.44 -20.96
N PHE A 102 -16.01 -21.47 -19.62
CA PHE A 102 -14.77 -21.20 -18.89
C PHE A 102 -13.70 -22.24 -19.21
N LYS A 103 -14.09 -23.53 -19.19
CA LYS A 103 -13.16 -24.65 -19.46
C LYS A 103 -12.63 -24.59 -20.88
N GLU A 104 -13.47 -24.26 -21.86
CA GLU A 104 -13.07 -24.11 -23.25
C GLU A 104 -12.06 -22.98 -23.43
N GLU A 105 -12.32 -21.78 -22.88
CA GLU A 105 -11.41 -20.65 -22.98
C GLU A 105 -10.11 -20.88 -22.22
N GLU A 106 -10.15 -21.49 -21.02
CA GLU A 106 -8.96 -21.86 -20.26
C GLU A 106 -8.06 -22.84 -21.01
N ASN A 107 -8.68 -23.86 -21.66
CA ASN A 107 -7.96 -24.80 -22.51
C ASN A 107 -7.30 -24.12 -23.71
N GLN A 108 -7.99 -23.18 -24.37
CA GLN A 108 -7.43 -22.42 -25.48
C GLN A 108 -6.25 -21.53 -25.03
N ILE A 109 -6.40 -20.84 -23.92
CA ILE A 109 -5.31 -20.04 -23.32
C ILE A 109 -4.11 -20.93 -22.97
N SER A 110 -4.36 -22.12 -22.42
CA SER A 110 -3.31 -23.09 -22.08
C SER A 110 -2.58 -23.60 -23.33
N GLN A 111 -3.29 -23.90 -24.42
CA GLN A 111 -2.72 -24.29 -25.71
C GLN A 111 -1.85 -23.17 -26.29
N ILE A 112 -2.32 -21.91 -26.25
CA ILE A 112 -1.52 -20.75 -26.69
C ILE A 112 -0.26 -20.62 -25.85
N ASN A 113 -0.34 -20.79 -24.50
CA ASN A 113 0.83 -20.76 -23.63
C ASN A 113 1.85 -21.87 -23.96
N GLN A 114 1.37 -23.09 -24.24
CA GLN A 114 2.22 -24.19 -24.67
C GLN A 114 2.91 -23.85 -26.00
N THR A 115 2.16 -23.37 -26.98
CA THR A 115 2.69 -22.94 -28.29
C THR A 115 3.76 -21.85 -28.14
N ILE A 116 3.52 -20.84 -27.28
CA ILE A 116 4.53 -19.80 -26.97
C ILE A 116 5.79 -20.42 -26.40
N THR A 117 5.65 -21.36 -25.45
CA THR A 117 6.79 -22.02 -24.79
C THR A 117 7.60 -22.87 -25.76
N GLU A 118 6.93 -23.58 -26.65
CA GLU A 118 7.56 -24.39 -27.71
C GLU A 118 8.28 -23.48 -28.71
N PHE A 119 7.65 -22.40 -29.14
CA PHE A 119 8.22 -21.39 -30.03
C PHE A 119 9.47 -20.72 -29.45
N GLU A 120 9.45 -20.40 -28.14
CA GLU A 120 10.59 -19.81 -27.44
C GLU A 120 11.74 -20.82 -27.22
N LYS A 121 11.47 -22.13 -27.23
CA LYS A 121 12.51 -23.20 -27.16
C LYS A 121 13.12 -23.47 -28.52
N GLU A 122 12.33 -23.48 -29.58
CA GLU A 122 12.79 -23.76 -30.95
C GLU A 122 13.63 -22.59 -31.51
N PHE A 123 13.27 -21.39 -31.15
CA PHE A 123 13.96 -20.15 -31.55
C PHE A 123 14.62 -19.51 -30.33
N TYR A 124 15.05 -18.27 -30.42
CA TYR A 124 15.58 -17.54 -29.28
C TYR A 124 14.44 -16.87 -28.48
N THR A 125 14.57 -16.83 -27.14
CA THR A 125 13.77 -15.87 -26.37
C THR A 125 14.10 -14.44 -26.80
N PRO A 126 13.18 -13.48 -26.70
CA PRO A 126 13.47 -12.08 -27.06
C PRO A 126 14.76 -11.55 -26.42
N GLN A 127 15.04 -11.91 -25.17
CA GLN A 127 16.26 -11.52 -24.46
C GLN A 127 17.50 -12.19 -25.04
N ALA A 128 17.43 -13.50 -25.37
CA ALA A 128 18.55 -14.23 -25.98
C ALA A 128 18.85 -13.71 -27.40
N PHE A 129 17.81 -13.35 -28.16
CA PHE A 129 17.99 -12.74 -29.48
C PHE A 129 18.67 -11.37 -29.39
N GLN A 130 18.24 -10.50 -28.45
CA GLN A 130 18.89 -9.22 -28.21
C GLN A 130 20.34 -9.36 -27.78
N ALA A 131 20.65 -10.32 -26.90
CA ALA A 131 22.01 -10.63 -26.51
C ALA A 131 22.88 -11.10 -27.69
N HIS A 132 22.32 -11.91 -28.59
CA HIS A 132 22.99 -12.35 -29.81
C HIS A 132 23.29 -11.20 -30.76
N LEU A 133 22.33 -10.28 -31.00
CA LEU A 133 22.54 -9.08 -31.79
C LEU A 133 23.64 -8.19 -31.20
N ALA A 134 23.61 -7.97 -29.88
CA ALA A 134 24.64 -7.17 -29.18
C ALA A 134 26.04 -7.79 -29.34
N SER A 135 26.17 -9.14 -29.31
CA SER A 135 27.44 -9.83 -29.58
C SER A 135 27.96 -9.56 -30.99
N ILE A 136 27.06 -9.63 -32.00
CA ILE A 136 27.45 -9.37 -33.41
C ILE A 136 27.83 -7.89 -33.61
N GLU A 137 27.13 -6.95 -32.96
CA GLU A 137 27.48 -5.52 -33.00
C GLU A 137 28.85 -5.29 -32.37
N GLN A 138 29.17 -5.93 -31.25
CA GLN A 138 30.46 -5.83 -30.60
C GLN A 138 31.59 -6.38 -31.46
N GLU A 139 31.40 -7.55 -32.10
CA GLU A 139 32.34 -8.12 -33.05
C GLU A 139 32.55 -7.22 -34.24
N THR A 140 31.50 -6.61 -34.74
CA THR A 140 31.53 -5.65 -35.86
C THR A 140 32.34 -4.41 -35.49
N GLU A 141 32.13 -3.86 -34.31
CA GLU A 141 32.88 -2.71 -33.83
C GLU A 141 34.35 -3.04 -33.62
N HIS A 142 34.64 -4.24 -33.11
CA HIS A 142 36.02 -4.73 -32.97
C HIS A 142 36.74 -4.82 -34.32
N GLU A 143 36.12 -5.45 -35.35
CA GLU A 143 36.70 -5.55 -36.69
C GLU A 143 36.96 -4.16 -37.31
N ILE A 144 36.01 -3.26 -37.21
CA ILE A 144 36.16 -1.89 -37.70
C ILE A 144 37.30 -1.15 -36.99
N ASN A 145 37.42 -1.30 -35.69
CA ASN A 145 38.47 -0.62 -34.91
C ASN A 145 39.88 -1.20 -35.19
N GLU A 146 40.00 -2.49 -35.35
CA GLU A 146 41.28 -3.11 -35.75
C GLU A 146 41.70 -2.64 -37.15
N TYR A 147 40.77 -2.58 -38.12
CA TYR A 147 41.06 -2.03 -39.44
C TYR A 147 41.45 -0.55 -39.43
N ARG A 148 40.79 0.26 -38.58
CA ARG A 148 41.17 1.68 -38.36
C ARG A 148 42.58 1.82 -37.80
N LYS A 149 43.02 0.94 -36.88
CA LYS A 149 44.40 0.90 -36.37
C LYS A 149 45.39 0.64 -37.49
N THR A 150 45.10 -0.35 -38.34
CA THR A 150 45.92 -0.69 -39.52
C THR A 150 46.01 0.48 -40.49
N MET A 151 44.87 1.17 -40.78
CA MET A 151 44.87 2.33 -41.63
C MET A 151 45.72 3.50 -41.05
N LYS A 152 45.63 3.73 -39.73
CA LYS A 152 46.44 4.77 -39.06
C LYS A 152 47.93 4.49 -39.14
N ALA A 153 48.37 3.25 -38.88
CA ALA A 153 49.75 2.85 -39.03
C ALA A 153 50.25 2.98 -40.47
N SER A 154 49.41 2.63 -41.46
CA SER A 154 49.72 2.79 -42.88
C SER A 154 49.80 4.28 -43.27
N GLN A 155 48.93 5.14 -42.73
CA GLN A 155 48.98 6.59 -42.91
C GLN A 155 50.29 7.21 -42.35
N GLU A 156 50.68 6.80 -41.14
CA GLU A 156 51.95 7.24 -40.51
C GLU A 156 53.15 6.88 -41.39
N LYS A 157 53.21 5.64 -41.93
CA LYS A 157 54.25 5.20 -42.87
C LYS A 157 54.29 6.07 -44.11
N ARG A 158 53.12 6.34 -44.75
CA ARG A 158 53.04 7.22 -45.94
C ARG A 158 53.48 8.64 -45.62
N ASN A 159 53.19 9.18 -44.45
CA ASN A 159 53.65 10.49 -44.04
C ASN A 159 55.18 10.57 -43.88
N ILE A 160 55.79 9.54 -43.28
CA ILE A 160 57.26 9.43 -43.15
C ILE A 160 57.90 9.44 -44.55
N LEU A 161 57.39 8.58 -45.48
CA LEU A 161 57.92 8.54 -46.85
C LEU A 161 57.81 9.87 -47.59
N ARG A 162 56.70 10.60 -47.43
CA ARG A 162 56.52 11.96 -47.98
C ARG A 162 57.53 12.98 -47.41
N MET A 163 57.89 12.89 -46.13
CA MET A 163 58.85 13.79 -45.46
C MET A 163 60.30 13.54 -45.93
N GLN A 164 60.65 12.36 -46.42
CA GLN A 164 61.97 12.02 -46.92
C GLN A 164 62.38 12.72 -48.25
N GLY A 165 61.43 13.37 -48.96
CA GLY A 165 61.72 14.35 -50.01
C GLY A 165 62.24 13.81 -51.38
N ASN A 166 62.47 12.48 -51.57
CA ASN A 166 63.02 11.85 -52.77
C ASN A 166 61.98 10.98 -53.52
N MET A 167 60.79 11.45 -53.69
CA MET A 167 59.72 10.66 -54.33
C MET A 167 59.44 11.12 -55.74
N SER A 168 59.23 10.14 -56.66
CA SER A 168 58.74 10.44 -58.01
C SER A 168 57.22 10.72 -57.99
N ASP A 169 56.70 11.40 -59.02
CA ASP A 169 55.24 11.62 -59.19
C ASP A 169 54.47 10.28 -59.22
N ALA A 170 55.04 9.23 -59.77
CA ALA A 170 54.49 7.88 -59.78
C ALA A 170 54.38 7.29 -58.38
N ASP A 171 55.33 7.52 -57.49
CA ASP A 171 55.31 7.06 -56.07
C ASP A 171 54.24 7.80 -55.28
N LEU A 172 54.11 9.10 -55.48
CA LEU A 172 53.04 9.91 -54.86
C LEU A 172 51.65 9.44 -55.26
N GLU A 173 51.47 9.15 -56.55
CA GLU A 173 50.23 8.59 -57.07
C GLU A 173 49.90 7.22 -56.44
N ASN A 174 50.88 6.34 -56.30
CA ASN A 174 50.72 5.05 -55.65
C ASN A 174 50.32 5.16 -54.17
N LEU A 175 50.88 6.08 -53.39
CA LEU A 175 50.49 6.33 -52.02
C LEU A 175 49.06 6.87 -51.91
N ASN A 176 48.63 7.68 -52.85
CA ASN A 176 47.26 8.16 -52.93
C ASN A 176 46.27 7.03 -53.28
N LYS A 177 46.58 6.19 -54.24
CA LYS A 177 45.80 5.00 -54.59
C LYS A 177 45.66 4.05 -53.41
N GLN A 178 46.73 3.81 -52.64
CA GLN A 178 46.69 3.02 -51.44
C GLN A 178 45.76 3.62 -50.37
N SER A 179 45.81 4.96 -50.14
CA SER A 179 44.90 5.63 -49.19
C SER A 179 43.43 5.53 -49.63
N GLN A 180 43.16 5.66 -50.94
CA GLN A 180 41.83 5.51 -51.50
C GLN A 180 41.30 4.08 -51.34
N PHE A 181 42.17 3.09 -51.60
CA PHE A 181 41.84 1.67 -51.43
C PHE A 181 41.47 1.34 -50.00
N GLU A 182 42.30 1.77 -49.03
CA GLU A 182 42.04 1.52 -47.61
C GLU A 182 40.70 2.16 -47.13
N LYS A 183 40.37 3.37 -47.58
CA LYS A 183 39.09 4.00 -47.31
C LYS A 183 37.91 3.26 -47.93
N ALA A 184 38.08 2.79 -49.15
CA ALA A 184 37.08 1.99 -49.87
C ALA A 184 36.84 0.66 -49.16
N GLU A 185 37.92 -0.01 -48.67
CA GLU A 185 37.82 -1.25 -47.95
C GLU A 185 37.14 -1.10 -46.59
N LEU A 186 37.43 -0.02 -45.84
CA LEU A 186 36.72 0.27 -44.59
C LEU A 186 35.21 0.43 -44.86
N LYS A 187 34.85 1.09 -45.98
CA LYS A 187 33.44 1.25 -46.36
C LYS A 187 32.83 -0.11 -46.71
N ARG A 188 33.56 -0.98 -47.42
CA ARG A 188 33.09 -2.34 -47.75
C ARG A 188 32.86 -3.17 -46.50
N ILE A 189 33.79 -3.16 -45.51
CA ILE A 189 33.62 -3.85 -44.21
C ILE A 189 32.34 -3.40 -43.54
N LYS A 190 32.13 -2.08 -43.39
CA LYS A 190 30.93 -1.56 -42.77
C LYS A 190 29.67 -1.99 -43.48
N THR A 191 29.62 -1.88 -44.82
CA THR A 191 28.45 -2.25 -45.62
C THR A 191 28.17 -3.75 -45.51
N ARG A 192 29.18 -4.60 -45.57
CA ARG A 192 29.04 -6.05 -45.43
C ARG A 192 28.50 -6.46 -44.05
N ARG A 193 29.04 -5.86 -42.97
CA ARG A 193 28.58 -6.13 -41.61
C ARG A 193 27.17 -5.63 -41.35
N GLN A 194 26.80 -4.46 -41.89
CA GLN A 194 25.44 -3.97 -41.79
C GLN A 194 24.45 -4.87 -42.52
N ALA A 195 24.79 -5.28 -43.75
CA ALA A 195 23.95 -6.21 -44.51
C ALA A 195 23.78 -7.55 -43.81
N TYR A 196 24.81 -8.04 -43.07
CA TYR A 196 24.72 -9.24 -42.27
C TYR A 196 23.74 -9.08 -41.10
N LEU A 197 23.83 -7.98 -40.36
CA LEU A 197 22.88 -7.66 -39.28
C LEU A 197 21.44 -7.54 -39.81
N ASP A 198 21.26 -6.81 -40.91
CA ASP A 198 19.95 -6.62 -41.53
C ASP A 198 19.33 -7.95 -41.97
N ALA A 199 20.15 -8.87 -42.51
CA ALA A 199 19.70 -10.20 -42.90
C ALA A 199 19.23 -11.05 -41.69
N ILE A 200 19.98 -11.03 -40.56
CA ILE A 200 19.58 -11.72 -39.32
C ILE A 200 18.26 -11.15 -38.77
N ILE A 201 18.12 -9.81 -38.72
CA ILE A 201 16.92 -9.15 -38.27
C ILE A 201 15.73 -9.50 -39.17
N ALA A 202 15.93 -9.44 -40.49
CA ALA A 202 14.90 -9.80 -41.47
C ALA A 202 14.47 -11.27 -41.37
N GLN A 203 15.41 -12.19 -41.14
CA GLN A 203 15.14 -13.61 -40.94
C GLN A 203 14.37 -13.89 -39.63
N ALA A 204 14.66 -13.15 -38.55
CA ALA A 204 13.99 -13.30 -37.27
C ALA A 204 12.61 -12.61 -37.22
N LYS A 205 12.36 -11.62 -38.06
CA LYS A 205 11.14 -10.82 -38.02
C LYS A 205 9.83 -11.63 -38.10
N PRO A 206 9.63 -12.57 -39.03
CA PRO A 206 8.39 -13.34 -39.11
C PRO A 206 8.13 -14.15 -37.82
N TRP A 207 9.18 -14.65 -37.18
CA TRP A 207 9.10 -15.36 -35.92
C TRP A 207 8.72 -14.41 -34.78
N GLN A 208 9.35 -13.23 -34.69
CA GLN A 208 9.01 -12.22 -33.69
C GLN A 208 7.56 -11.73 -33.83
N ASP A 209 7.12 -11.47 -35.04
CA ASP A 209 5.75 -11.04 -35.34
C ASP A 209 4.74 -12.12 -34.92
N LYS A 210 5.03 -13.41 -35.17
CA LYS A 210 4.18 -14.53 -34.74
C LYS A 210 4.14 -14.69 -33.23
N LEU A 211 5.29 -14.58 -32.56
CA LEU A 211 5.37 -14.65 -31.10
C LEU A 211 4.59 -13.48 -30.45
N GLN A 212 4.73 -12.27 -30.99
CA GLN A 212 3.99 -11.11 -30.53
C GLN A 212 2.49 -11.31 -30.71
N GLN A 213 2.05 -11.80 -31.87
CA GLN A 213 0.64 -12.11 -32.14
C GLN A 213 0.06 -13.11 -31.13
N LEU A 214 0.79 -14.21 -30.84
CA LEU A 214 0.35 -15.20 -29.85
C LEU A 214 0.25 -14.61 -28.44
N LYS A 215 1.19 -13.76 -28.03
CA LYS A 215 1.17 -13.08 -26.74
C LYS A 215 0.00 -12.10 -26.63
N GLU A 216 -0.32 -11.40 -27.68
CA GLU A 216 -1.47 -10.47 -27.73
C GLU A 216 -2.79 -11.23 -27.72
N GLU A 217 -2.92 -12.32 -28.48
CA GLU A 217 -4.09 -13.19 -28.48
C GLU A 217 -4.34 -13.76 -27.06
N ARG A 218 -3.29 -14.33 -26.45
CA ARG A 218 -3.38 -14.84 -25.07
C ARG A 218 -3.84 -13.76 -24.10
N LYS A 219 -3.26 -12.55 -24.16
CA LYS A 219 -3.64 -11.42 -23.31
C LYS A 219 -5.10 -11.05 -23.49
N THR A 220 -5.56 -10.93 -24.74
CA THR A 220 -6.94 -10.56 -25.07
C THR A 220 -7.93 -11.59 -24.55
N ARG A 221 -7.65 -12.90 -24.77
CA ARG A 221 -8.50 -13.98 -24.26
C ARG A 221 -8.53 -14.03 -22.74
N SER A 222 -7.37 -13.87 -22.08
CA SER A 222 -7.28 -13.85 -20.62
C SER A 222 -8.07 -12.68 -20.01
N LEU A 223 -8.02 -11.51 -20.62
CA LEU A 223 -8.81 -10.35 -20.18
C LEU A 223 -10.32 -10.58 -20.40
N ALA A 224 -10.70 -11.14 -21.55
CA ALA A 224 -12.08 -11.45 -21.85
C ALA A 224 -12.65 -12.50 -20.88
N LEU A 225 -11.90 -13.56 -20.60
CA LEU A 225 -12.28 -14.59 -19.63
C LEU A 225 -12.39 -14.01 -18.21
N GLN A 226 -11.46 -13.15 -17.79
CA GLN A 226 -11.56 -12.47 -16.48
C GLN A 226 -12.80 -11.58 -16.38
N GLN A 227 -13.13 -10.83 -17.41
CA GLN A 227 -14.35 -10.02 -17.44
C GLN A 227 -15.62 -10.89 -17.41
N TRP A 228 -15.60 -12.00 -18.14
CA TRP A 228 -16.70 -12.96 -18.13
C TRP A 228 -16.92 -13.53 -16.71
N ILE A 229 -15.85 -13.94 -16.02
CA ILE A 229 -15.91 -14.40 -14.62
C ILE A 229 -16.54 -13.31 -13.72
N PHE A 230 -16.10 -12.07 -13.81
CA PHE A 230 -16.64 -10.99 -12.98
C PHE A 230 -18.14 -10.75 -13.20
N ARG A 231 -18.65 -11.01 -14.40
CA ARG A 231 -20.09 -10.93 -14.70
C ARG A 231 -20.89 -12.07 -14.11
N GLN A 232 -20.28 -13.24 -13.81
CA GLN A 232 -20.96 -14.35 -13.13
C GLN A 232 -21.22 -14.03 -11.65
N PHE A 233 -20.39 -13.18 -11.02
CA PHE A 233 -20.60 -12.74 -9.65
C PHE A 233 -21.71 -11.69 -9.57
N ARG A 234 -22.97 -12.14 -9.53
CA ARG A 234 -24.15 -11.26 -9.42
C ARG A 234 -24.52 -11.06 -7.96
N MET A 235 -24.10 -9.91 -7.41
CA MET A 235 -24.37 -9.51 -6.02
C MET A 235 -25.78 -8.94 -5.89
N ARG A 236 -26.47 -9.27 -4.79
CA ARG A 236 -27.77 -8.69 -4.42
C ARG A 236 -27.59 -7.69 -3.28
N ASN A 237 -28.42 -6.62 -3.28
CA ASN A 237 -28.56 -5.73 -2.14
C ASN A 237 -29.84 -6.03 -1.35
N ALA A 238 -30.05 -5.35 -0.21
CA ALA A 238 -31.22 -5.55 0.63
C ALA A 238 -32.54 -5.04 -0.02
N LEU A 239 -32.46 -4.23 -1.07
CA LEU A 239 -33.60 -3.79 -1.87
C LEU A 239 -34.02 -4.84 -2.92
N GLY A 240 -33.26 -5.92 -3.08
CA GLY A 240 -33.51 -6.98 -4.07
C GLY A 240 -32.89 -6.70 -5.43
N GLU A 241 -32.19 -5.59 -5.63
CA GLU A 241 -31.47 -5.28 -6.85
C GLU A 241 -30.22 -6.17 -7.00
N ALA A 242 -29.87 -6.50 -8.25
CA ALA A 242 -28.72 -7.33 -8.56
C ALA A 242 -27.79 -6.62 -9.55
N LYS A 243 -26.49 -6.57 -9.24
CA LYS A 243 -25.43 -6.08 -10.13
C LYS A 243 -24.27 -7.06 -10.17
N ASP A 244 -23.63 -7.16 -11.33
CA ASP A 244 -22.38 -7.91 -11.43
C ASP A 244 -21.18 -7.08 -10.94
N LEU A 245 -20.01 -7.71 -10.80
CA LEU A 245 -18.82 -7.02 -10.31
C LEU A 245 -18.34 -5.93 -11.28
N CYS A 246 -18.52 -6.11 -12.60
CA CYS A 246 -18.12 -5.07 -13.55
C CYS A 246 -18.95 -3.81 -13.35
N ASP A 247 -20.26 -3.94 -13.16
CA ASP A 247 -21.17 -2.82 -12.91
C ASP A 247 -20.87 -2.13 -11.57
N ILE A 248 -20.57 -2.92 -10.52
CA ILE A 248 -20.25 -2.39 -9.19
C ILE A 248 -18.96 -1.57 -9.23
N PHE A 249 -17.94 -2.04 -9.95
CA PHE A 249 -16.64 -1.38 -10.01
C PHE A 249 -16.54 -0.27 -11.05
N ALA A 250 -17.45 -0.19 -12.03
CA ALA A 250 -17.43 0.79 -13.12
C ALA A 250 -17.31 2.25 -12.66
N ASN A 251 -17.89 2.58 -11.49
CA ASN A 251 -17.88 3.93 -10.92
C ASN A 251 -16.89 4.09 -9.75
N THR A 252 -15.93 3.18 -9.61
CA THR A 252 -14.87 3.26 -8.60
C THR A 252 -13.57 3.76 -9.18
N ALA A 253 -12.65 4.22 -8.33
CA ALA A 253 -11.30 4.60 -8.77
C ALA A 253 -10.51 3.42 -9.41
N GLN A 254 -10.91 2.19 -9.17
CA GLN A 254 -10.26 0.99 -9.70
C GLN A 254 -10.76 0.59 -11.10
N LEU A 255 -11.98 0.97 -11.48
CA LEU A 255 -12.68 0.65 -12.74
C LEU A 255 -12.82 -0.85 -13.05
N ILE A 256 -11.88 -1.67 -12.62
CA ILE A 256 -11.84 -3.14 -12.86
C ILE A 256 -11.76 -3.85 -11.51
N PRO A 257 -12.59 -4.89 -11.28
CA PRO A 257 -12.52 -5.69 -10.07
C PRO A 257 -11.13 -6.34 -9.90
N PRO A 258 -10.50 -6.26 -8.72
CA PRO A 258 -9.30 -7.04 -8.43
C PRO A 258 -9.57 -8.55 -8.45
N ALA A 259 -8.56 -9.36 -8.78
CA ALA A 259 -8.67 -10.81 -8.76
C ALA A 259 -9.14 -11.34 -7.37
N GLY A 260 -10.06 -12.29 -7.35
CA GLY A 260 -10.68 -12.84 -6.15
C GLY A 260 -11.70 -11.90 -5.46
N SER A 261 -12.19 -10.85 -6.16
CA SER A 261 -13.35 -10.07 -5.72
C SER A 261 -14.60 -10.94 -5.72
N GLY A 262 -15.43 -10.83 -4.65
CA GLY A 262 -16.64 -11.63 -4.49
C GLY A 262 -16.44 -12.95 -3.74
N GLU A 263 -15.20 -13.42 -3.55
CA GLU A 263 -14.91 -14.69 -2.85
C GLU A 263 -14.68 -14.52 -1.34
N CYS A 264 -14.74 -13.31 -0.80
CA CYS A 264 -14.60 -13.06 0.63
C CYS A 264 -15.82 -13.55 1.42
N ALA A 265 -15.66 -13.77 2.73
CA ALA A 265 -16.70 -14.30 3.58
C ALA A 265 -17.93 -13.39 3.67
N ALA A 266 -17.76 -12.08 3.89
CA ALA A 266 -18.87 -11.13 4.03
C ALA A 266 -19.80 -11.05 2.81
N PRO A 267 -19.33 -10.93 1.55
CA PRO A 267 -20.21 -10.99 0.38
C PRO A 267 -20.99 -12.30 0.25
N LYS A 268 -20.36 -13.46 0.54
CA LYS A 268 -21.05 -14.77 0.50
C LYS A 268 -22.19 -14.83 1.51
N LEU A 269 -21.95 -14.35 2.73
CA LEU A 269 -22.93 -14.34 3.81
C LEU A 269 -24.16 -13.49 3.46
N LEU A 270 -23.94 -12.25 3.02
CA LEU A 270 -25.03 -11.35 2.64
C LEU A 270 -25.78 -11.86 1.41
N GLN A 271 -25.07 -12.38 0.40
CA GLN A 271 -25.69 -12.95 -0.79
C GLN A 271 -26.64 -14.07 -0.42
N TYR A 272 -26.19 -15.02 0.41
CA TYR A 272 -27.02 -16.13 0.87
C TYR A 272 -28.20 -15.66 1.71
N ALA A 273 -27.98 -14.71 2.63
CA ALA A 273 -29.05 -14.16 3.45
C ALA A 273 -30.16 -13.52 2.59
N TYR A 274 -29.81 -12.74 1.57
CA TYR A 274 -30.81 -12.13 0.68
C TYR A 274 -31.53 -13.14 -0.23
N GLN A 275 -30.82 -14.18 -0.69
CA GLN A 275 -31.44 -15.26 -1.49
C GLN A 275 -32.47 -16.02 -0.68
N GLU A 276 -32.15 -16.34 0.57
CA GLU A 276 -33.02 -17.08 1.50
C GLU A 276 -34.02 -16.19 2.25
N LYS A 277 -34.08 -14.89 1.92
CA LYS A 277 -34.97 -13.89 2.55
C LYS A 277 -34.80 -13.83 4.08
N LEU A 278 -33.56 -13.94 4.53
CA LEU A 278 -33.17 -13.76 5.94
C LEU A 278 -32.86 -12.30 6.21
N GLU A 279 -33.19 -11.82 7.40
CA GLU A 279 -32.87 -10.48 7.86
C GLU A 279 -31.47 -10.47 8.49
N PRO A 280 -30.48 -9.78 7.90
CA PRO A 280 -29.16 -9.60 8.49
C PRO A 280 -29.22 -8.67 9.71
N LEU A 281 -28.67 -9.11 10.86
CA LEU A 281 -28.67 -8.35 12.11
C LEU A 281 -27.28 -7.80 12.45
N ALA A 282 -26.26 -8.64 12.42
CA ALA A 282 -24.87 -8.27 12.71
C ALA A 282 -23.89 -9.23 12.05
N MET A 283 -22.70 -8.76 11.74
CA MET A 283 -21.64 -9.59 11.16
C MET A 283 -20.30 -9.41 11.88
N ALA A 284 -19.43 -10.42 11.76
CA ALA A 284 -18.02 -10.32 12.12
C ALA A 284 -17.19 -11.27 11.26
N GLU A 285 -15.95 -10.88 11.00
CA GLU A 285 -14.93 -11.73 10.36
C GLU A 285 -13.78 -11.96 11.33
N PHE A 286 -13.21 -13.17 11.39
CA PHE A 286 -12.09 -13.52 12.25
C PHE A 286 -11.05 -14.32 11.49
N TRP A 287 -9.79 -14.20 11.92
CA TRP A 287 -8.67 -14.92 11.35
C TRP A 287 -8.42 -16.24 12.09
N TRP A 288 -8.15 -17.32 11.36
CA TRP A 288 -7.82 -18.63 11.92
C TRP A 288 -6.52 -19.13 11.29
N GLY A 289 -5.53 -19.51 12.11
CA GLY A 289 -4.22 -19.99 11.66
C GLY A 289 -3.10 -18.96 11.79
N GLU A 290 -1.98 -19.22 11.10
CA GLU A 290 -0.80 -18.37 11.11
C GLU A 290 -1.04 -17.04 10.37
N SER A 291 -0.19 -16.06 10.68
CA SER A 291 -0.23 -14.75 10.03
C SER A 291 0.25 -14.82 8.58
N PRO A 292 -0.43 -14.22 7.61
CA PRO A 292 0.02 -14.22 6.23
C PRO A 292 1.29 -13.37 6.07
N LYS A 293 2.12 -13.69 5.08
CA LYS A 293 3.31 -12.88 4.74
C LYS A 293 2.88 -11.46 4.36
N GLY A 294 3.33 -10.46 5.11
CA GLY A 294 3.09 -9.04 4.84
C GLY A 294 1.95 -8.37 5.61
N GLU A 295 1.13 -9.13 6.35
CA GLU A 295 0.11 -8.60 7.26
C GLU A 295 0.16 -9.33 8.58
N ILE A 296 0.03 -8.62 9.71
CA ILE A 296 -0.05 -9.26 11.03
C ILE A 296 -1.52 -9.58 11.30
N ARG A 297 -1.84 -10.87 11.30
CA ARG A 297 -3.16 -11.40 11.69
C ARG A 297 -2.99 -12.45 12.77
N ARG A 298 -3.66 -12.27 13.88
CA ARG A 298 -3.57 -13.19 15.03
C ARG A 298 -4.74 -14.17 14.98
N HIS A 299 -4.45 -15.42 15.28
CA HIS A 299 -5.42 -16.49 15.39
C HIS A 299 -6.57 -16.12 16.35
N GLY A 300 -7.81 -16.33 15.93
CA GLY A 300 -9.02 -16.03 16.71
C GLY A 300 -9.38 -14.55 16.83
N HIS A 301 -8.56 -13.61 16.31
CA HIS A 301 -8.87 -12.19 16.37
C HIS A 301 -9.79 -11.74 15.23
N TYR A 302 -10.61 -10.73 15.54
CA TYR A 302 -11.55 -10.13 14.58
C TYR A 302 -10.88 -9.07 13.72
N TYR A 303 -11.31 -8.99 12.46
CA TYR A 303 -10.77 -8.04 11.48
C TYR A 303 -11.89 -7.43 10.65
N PRO A 304 -11.79 -6.16 10.27
CA PRO A 304 -12.75 -5.54 9.36
C PRO A 304 -12.64 -6.13 7.95
N ALA A 305 -13.71 -6.00 7.17
CA ALA A 305 -13.71 -6.35 5.76
C ALA A 305 -12.65 -5.57 4.98
N CYS A 306 -12.06 -6.19 3.96
CA CYS A 306 -11.00 -5.55 3.18
C CYS A 306 -11.53 -4.38 2.33
N LYS A 307 -10.75 -3.29 2.23
CA LYS A 307 -11.16 -2.10 1.48
C LYS A 307 -10.97 -2.24 -0.05
N HIS A 308 -9.97 -3.00 -0.50
CA HIS A 308 -9.67 -3.06 -1.94
C HIS A 308 -10.65 -3.91 -2.76
N LYS A 309 -11.08 -5.06 -2.21
CA LYS A 309 -11.95 -6.01 -2.92
C LYS A 309 -13.40 -5.92 -2.46
N CYS A 310 -13.61 -5.79 -1.13
CA CYS A 310 -14.93 -5.91 -0.54
C CYS A 310 -15.68 -4.60 -0.41
N GLU A 311 -14.99 -3.45 -0.27
CA GLU A 311 -15.65 -2.16 -0.01
C GLU A 311 -16.67 -1.78 -1.10
N PRO A 312 -16.34 -1.79 -2.41
CA PRO A 312 -17.34 -1.49 -3.44
C PRO A 312 -18.52 -2.47 -3.43
N ILE A 313 -18.23 -3.75 -3.23
CA ILE A 313 -19.24 -4.82 -3.20
C ILE A 313 -20.17 -4.63 -2.00
N LEU A 314 -19.64 -4.47 -0.80
CA LEU A 314 -20.41 -4.30 0.42
C LEU A 314 -21.19 -2.98 0.41
N ASN A 315 -20.63 -1.89 -0.10
CA ASN A 315 -21.35 -0.63 -0.26
C ASN A 315 -22.59 -0.78 -1.15
N PHE A 316 -22.56 -1.63 -2.16
CA PHE A 316 -23.74 -1.97 -2.94
C PHE A 316 -24.67 -2.91 -2.17
N MET A 317 -24.15 -3.98 -1.58
CA MET A 317 -24.97 -5.02 -0.91
C MET A 317 -25.71 -4.50 0.33
N LEU A 318 -25.17 -3.50 1.01
CA LEU A 318 -25.75 -2.87 2.21
C LEU A 318 -26.84 -1.83 1.89
N GLN A 319 -27.06 -1.47 0.63
CA GLN A 319 -28.14 -0.56 0.24
C GLN A 319 -29.49 -1.16 0.63
N GLY A 320 -30.26 -0.40 1.41
CA GLY A 320 -31.56 -0.84 1.97
C GLY A 320 -31.50 -1.37 3.40
N LEU A 321 -30.32 -1.61 3.97
CA LEU A 321 -30.15 -1.92 5.39
C LEU A 321 -29.95 -0.63 6.22
N ASN A 322 -30.47 -0.63 7.45
CA ASN A 322 -30.08 0.34 8.46
C ASN A 322 -28.70 -0.06 9.02
N VAL A 323 -27.62 0.55 8.49
CA VAL A 323 -26.24 0.23 8.87
C VAL A 323 -25.74 1.24 9.90
N GLU A 324 -24.98 0.75 10.89
CA GLU A 324 -24.28 1.61 11.84
C GLU A 324 -23.51 2.72 11.11
N LYS A 325 -23.54 3.93 11.67
CA LYS A 325 -22.72 5.02 11.14
C LYS A 325 -21.26 4.60 11.22
N ASN A 326 -20.49 4.91 10.17
CA ASN A 326 -19.06 4.70 10.24
C ASN A 326 -18.50 5.43 11.47
N PRO A 327 -18.01 4.72 12.49
CA PRO A 327 -17.52 5.35 13.73
C PRO A 327 -16.29 6.23 13.49
N LEU A 328 -15.69 6.12 12.30
CA LEU A 328 -14.58 6.94 11.85
C LEU A 328 -15.02 8.14 11.00
N LEU A 329 -16.26 8.21 10.56
CA LEU A 329 -16.84 9.43 10.01
C LEU A 329 -17.25 10.30 11.19
N THR A 330 -16.28 10.98 11.73
CA THR A 330 -16.52 12.13 12.57
C THR A 330 -17.47 13.10 11.84
N SER A 331 -18.50 13.52 12.54
CA SER A 331 -19.57 14.39 12.07
C SER A 331 -19.03 15.67 11.41
N GLN A 332 -19.87 16.44 10.72
CA GLN A 332 -19.58 17.82 10.27
C GLN A 332 -18.87 18.70 11.33
N THR A 333 -19.03 18.38 12.61
CA THR A 333 -18.31 18.94 13.75
C THR A 333 -16.79 18.85 13.67
N ASP A 334 -16.19 17.88 13.00
CA ASP A 334 -14.70 17.78 12.94
C ASP A 334 -14.07 18.68 11.89
N ARG A 335 -14.83 19.10 10.87
CA ARG A 335 -14.38 20.15 9.94
C ARG A 335 -14.32 21.52 10.63
N GLU A 336 -15.22 21.76 11.59
CA GLU A 336 -15.24 22.95 12.44
C GLU A 336 -14.18 22.89 13.55
N LEU A 337 -13.70 21.69 13.94
CA LEU A 337 -12.70 21.49 14.98
C LEU A 337 -11.26 21.78 14.54
N LEU A 338 -10.98 21.94 13.25
CA LEU A 338 -9.63 22.31 12.80
C LEU A 338 -9.43 23.82 12.90
N GLU A 339 -9.05 24.25 14.11
CA GLU A 339 -8.80 25.63 14.47
C GLU A 339 -7.60 26.20 13.69
N THR A 340 -7.77 27.36 13.08
CA THR A 340 -6.67 28.12 12.46
C THR A 340 -6.05 29.04 13.50
N ILE A 341 -4.76 28.86 13.79
CA ILE A 341 -4.01 29.68 14.75
C ILE A 341 -3.31 30.86 14.09
N TYR A 342 -2.81 30.65 12.87
CA TYR A 342 -2.16 31.68 12.06
C TYR A 342 -2.42 31.42 10.59
N GLU A 343 -2.64 32.48 9.84
CA GLU A 343 -2.83 32.40 8.39
C GLU A 343 -2.37 33.69 7.72
N ASP A 344 -1.73 33.52 6.56
CA ASP A 344 -1.43 34.61 5.62
C ASP A 344 -1.60 34.12 4.16
N GLU A 345 -1.09 34.89 3.20
CA GLU A 345 -1.17 34.55 1.77
C GLU A 345 -0.45 33.25 1.43
N TYR A 346 0.64 32.90 2.13
CA TYR A 346 1.60 31.85 1.76
C TYR A 346 1.44 30.57 2.58
N LEU A 347 1.06 30.68 3.84
CA LEU A 347 1.00 29.53 4.75
C LEU A 347 -0.17 29.64 5.75
N ILE A 348 -0.50 28.49 6.32
CA ILE A 348 -1.45 28.37 7.41
C ILE A 348 -0.87 27.49 8.52
N VAL A 349 -1.14 27.83 9.77
CA VAL A 349 -0.84 26.99 10.94
C VAL A 349 -2.14 26.68 11.66
N VAL A 350 -2.39 25.39 11.81
CA VAL A 350 -3.63 24.88 12.43
C VAL A 350 -3.32 24.14 13.73
N ASN A 351 -4.29 24.10 14.62
CA ASN A 351 -4.26 23.30 15.84
C ASN A 351 -4.99 21.97 15.61
N LYS A 352 -4.22 20.91 15.32
CA LYS A 352 -4.76 19.58 15.06
C LYS A 352 -5.34 18.97 16.35
N PRO A 353 -6.59 18.53 16.40
CA PRO A 353 -7.13 17.80 17.54
C PRO A 353 -6.47 16.40 17.65
N SER A 354 -6.51 15.81 18.87
CA SER A 354 -6.16 14.41 19.09
C SER A 354 -7.14 13.50 18.36
N GLY A 355 -6.67 12.37 17.81
CA GLY A 355 -7.49 11.43 17.06
C GLY A 355 -7.64 11.74 15.57
N MET A 356 -7.25 12.95 15.09
CA MET A 356 -7.29 13.31 13.68
C MET A 356 -6.00 12.94 12.96
N LEU A 357 -6.11 12.40 11.74
CA LEU A 357 -4.96 12.12 10.88
C LEU A 357 -4.34 13.43 10.34
N SER A 358 -3.01 13.49 10.24
CA SER A 358 -2.34 14.59 9.53
C SER A 358 -2.49 14.48 8.02
N VAL A 359 -2.31 13.29 7.47
CA VAL A 359 -2.42 12.97 6.04
C VAL A 359 -3.40 11.81 5.84
N PRO A 360 -4.00 11.65 4.65
CA PRO A 360 -4.94 10.57 4.40
C PRO A 360 -4.34 9.21 4.72
N GLY A 361 -5.04 8.42 5.51
CA GLY A 361 -4.71 7.05 5.84
C GLY A 361 -5.44 6.06 4.93
N LYS A 362 -5.22 4.76 5.15
CA LYS A 362 -5.93 3.69 4.44
C LYS A 362 -7.43 3.63 4.76
N THR A 363 -7.87 4.33 5.80
CA THR A 363 -9.23 4.24 6.35
C THR A 363 -10.23 5.22 5.75
N GLY A 364 -9.81 6.14 4.86
CA GLY A 364 -10.71 7.17 4.28
C GLY A 364 -11.18 8.25 5.27
N GLN A 365 -10.63 8.27 6.51
CA GLN A 365 -10.92 9.30 7.50
C GLN A 365 -10.46 10.67 7.00
N PRO A 366 -11.20 11.75 7.37
CA PRO A 366 -10.72 13.12 7.18
C PRO A 366 -9.34 13.29 7.82
N SER A 367 -8.49 14.01 7.15
CA SER A 367 -7.18 14.39 7.64
C SER A 367 -7.01 15.90 7.54
N VAL A 368 -6.05 16.44 8.29
CA VAL A 368 -5.70 17.86 8.14
C VAL A 368 -5.42 18.19 6.67
N SER A 369 -4.69 17.34 5.97
CA SER A 369 -4.39 17.54 4.55
C SER A 369 -5.63 17.56 3.67
N SER A 370 -6.60 16.65 3.86
CA SER A 370 -7.82 16.61 3.06
C SER A 370 -8.73 17.81 3.35
N ILE A 371 -8.85 18.22 4.63
CA ILE A 371 -9.62 19.41 5.03
C ILE A 371 -9.02 20.69 4.44
N LEU A 372 -7.68 20.80 4.48
CA LEU A 372 -7.00 21.97 3.91
C LEU A 372 -7.08 21.99 2.38
N GLN A 373 -7.04 20.84 1.70
CA GLN A 373 -7.27 20.76 0.25
C GLN A 373 -8.67 21.24 -0.14
N GLU A 374 -9.69 20.86 0.60
CA GLU A 374 -11.06 21.37 0.38
C GLU A 374 -11.18 22.88 0.68
N ARG A 375 -10.48 23.38 1.72
CA ARG A 375 -10.46 24.79 2.09
C ARG A 375 -9.68 25.66 1.11
N TYR A 376 -8.62 25.12 0.52
CA TYR A 376 -7.73 25.81 -0.43
C TYR A 376 -7.59 25.03 -1.75
N PRO A 377 -8.64 24.96 -2.58
CA PRO A 377 -8.62 24.22 -3.84
C PRO A 377 -7.63 24.80 -4.87
N GLN A 378 -7.19 26.05 -4.67
CA GLN A 378 -6.21 26.72 -5.53
C GLN A 378 -4.75 26.49 -5.12
N ALA A 379 -4.52 25.76 -4.03
CA ALA A 379 -3.15 25.47 -3.59
C ALA A 379 -2.39 24.62 -4.64
N THR A 380 -1.20 25.08 -5.03
CA THR A 380 -0.45 24.51 -6.17
C THR A 380 0.53 23.38 -5.82
N GLY A 381 0.53 22.90 -4.57
CA GLY A 381 1.46 21.87 -4.10
C GLY A 381 0.95 21.05 -2.94
N PRO A 382 1.79 20.13 -2.41
CA PRO A 382 1.50 19.46 -1.15
C PRO A 382 1.35 20.52 -0.05
N LEU A 383 0.23 20.47 0.70
CA LEU A 383 -0.04 21.47 1.73
C LEU A 383 0.86 21.26 2.95
N LEU A 384 0.91 20.05 3.51
CA LEU A 384 1.63 19.76 4.74
C LEU A 384 3.13 19.55 4.50
N VAL A 385 3.95 20.23 5.27
CA VAL A 385 5.43 20.09 5.26
C VAL A 385 5.95 19.12 6.34
N HIS A 386 5.13 18.81 7.34
CA HIS A 386 5.41 17.82 8.39
C HIS A 386 4.12 17.16 8.88
N ARG A 387 4.26 16.19 9.78
CA ARG A 387 3.11 15.45 10.32
C ARG A 387 3.22 15.27 11.83
N LEU A 388 2.07 15.20 12.49
CA LEU A 388 1.89 14.69 13.84
C LEU A 388 1.25 13.30 13.78
N ASP A 389 1.49 12.48 14.79
CA ASP A 389 0.78 11.21 14.95
C ASP A 389 -0.72 11.46 15.15
N MET A 390 -1.55 10.47 14.85
CA MET A 390 -3.01 10.60 14.92
C MET A 390 -3.46 11.14 16.29
N ASP A 391 -2.95 10.52 17.37
CA ASP A 391 -3.36 10.86 18.74
C ASP A 391 -2.65 12.10 19.32
N THR A 392 -1.55 12.56 18.71
CA THR A 392 -0.86 13.79 19.10
C THR A 392 -1.63 15.01 18.61
N SER A 393 -1.96 15.92 19.52
CA SER A 393 -2.60 17.20 19.18
C SER A 393 -1.58 18.34 19.02
N GLY A 394 -2.00 19.50 18.47
CA GLY A 394 -1.23 20.73 18.41
C GLY A 394 -0.88 21.22 17.03
N LEU A 395 0.12 22.08 16.96
CA LEU A 395 0.45 22.89 15.80
C LEU A 395 0.97 22.09 14.61
N LEU A 396 0.34 22.30 13.46
CA LEU A 396 0.76 21.84 12.15
C LEU A 396 0.84 23.03 11.19
N VAL A 397 1.97 23.18 10.47
CA VAL A 397 2.13 24.19 9.41
C VAL A 397 1.91 23.56 8.04
N ALA A 398 1.19 24.29 7.20
CA ALA A 398 0.95 23.95 5.81
C ALA A 398 1.26 25.13 4.89
N ALA A 399 1.76 24.87 3.70
CA ALA A 399 2.01 25.85 2.67
C ALA A 399 0.86 25.91 1.68
N LYS A 400 0.53 27.09 1.15
CA LYS A 400 -0.52 27.29 0.14
C LYS A 400 -0.01 27.16 -1.29
N ASP A 401 1.32 27.20 -1.48
CA ASP A 401 1.96 27.05 -2.78
C ASP A 401 3.22 26.16 -2.71
N LYS A 402 3.70 25.73 -3.87
CA LYS A 402 4.81 24.79 -4.01
C LYS A 402 6.16 25.38 -3.59
N GLU A 403 6.38 26.68 -3.81
CA GLU A 403 7.62 27.37 -3.48
C GLU A 403 7.76 27.53 -1.96
N THR A 404 6.71 28.03 -1.32
CA THR A 404 6.59 28.11 0.14
C THR A 404 6.75 26.74 0.79
N HIS A 405 6.17 25.68 0.20
CA HIS A 405 6.34 24.30 0.68
C HIS A 405 7.81 23.88 0.67
N ALA A 406 8.52 24.09 -0.43
CA ALA A 406 9.93 23.72 -0.56
C ALA A 406 10.82 24.46 0.46
N LEU A 407 10.61 25.76 0.65
CA LEU A 407 11.36 26.56 1.60
C LEU A 407 11.10 26.18 3.07
N LEU A 408 9.87 25.83 3.42
CA LEU A 408 9.55 25.30 4.75
C LEU A 408 10.12 23.91 4.96
N GLN A 409 10.06 23.03 3.94
CA GLN A 409 10.64 21.70 4.01
C GLN A 409 12.14 21.75 4.24
N GLU A 410 12.87 22.64 3.55
CA GLU A 410 14.30 22.89 3.78
C GLU A 410 14.60 23.26 5.23
N GLN A 411 13.74 24.10 5.85
CA GLN A 411 13.92 24.47 7.26
C GLN A 411 13.69 23.27 8.22
N PHE A 412 12.81 22.32 7.87
CA PHE A 412 12.67 21.07 8.63
C PHE A 412 13.88 20.15 8.47
N GLU A 413 14.39 20.02 7.25
CA GLU A 413 15.55 19.18 6.92
C GLU A 413 16.83 19.70 7.56
N THR A 414 17.04 21.01 7.51
CA THR A 414 18.18 21.70 8.12
C THR A 414 18.02 21.93 9.63
N ARG A 415 16.88 21.54 10.23
CA ARG A 415 16.56 21.66 11.66
C ARG A 415 16.58 23.10 12.20
N ILE A 416 16.31 24.07 11.36
CA ILE A 416 16.17 25.48 11.75
C ILE A 416 14.88 25.68 12.56
N ILE A 417 13.85 24.90 12.24
CA ILE A 417 12.55 24.94 12.93
C ILE A 417 12.68 24.41 14.35
N LYS A 418 12.27 25.23 15.32
CA LYS A 418 12.21 24.83 16.73
C LYS A 418 10.80 24.39 17.09
N LYS A 419 10.73 23.27 17.76
CA LYS A 419 9.48 22.63 18.19
C LYS A 419 9.48 22.45 19.69
N ARG A 420 8.37 22.75 20.34
CA ARG A 420 8.15 22.45 21.76
C ARG A 420 6.88 21.65 21.90
N TYR A 421 6.97 20.53 22.60
CA TYR A 421 5.85 19.67 22.95
C TYR A 421 5.70 19.63 24.46
N ILE A 422 4.46 19.54 24.92
CA ILE A 422 4.13 19.28 26.33
C ILE A 422 3.54 17.88 26.42
N ALA A 423 3.96 17.13 27.44
CA ALA A 423 3.39 15.83 27.76
C ALA A 423 3.15 15.70 29.27
N LEU A 424 2.23 14.80 29.64
CA LEU A 424 2.09 14.28 30.99
C LEU A 424 2.60 12.83 31.00
N LEU A 425 3.50 12.52 31.93
CA LEU A 425 4.05 11.16 32.10
C LEU A 425 3.35 10.47 33.27
N ASN A 426 3.07 9.17 33.08
CA ASN A 426 2.40 8.33 34.07
C ASN A 426 3.39 7.34 34.69
N GLY A 427 3.93 7.67 35.86
CA GLY A 427 4.89 6.84 36.59
C GLY A 427 5.85 7.66 37.44
N HIS A 428 6.90 6.99 37.89
CA HIS A 428 7.98 7.62 38.63
C HIS A 428 9.21 7.72 37.75
N LEU A 429 9.85 8.90 37.70
CA LEU A 429 11.05 9.09 36.93
C LEU A 429 12.24 8.36 37.58
N THR A 430 12.95 7.60 36.78
CA THR A 430 14.24 6.99 37.18
C THR A 430 15.37 8.03 37.14
N THR A 431 15.22 9.11 36.34
CA THR A 431 16.18 10.21 36.27
C THR A 431 15.82 11.33 37.25
N GLN A 432 16.81 11.85 37.95
CA GLN A 432 16.67 13.01 38.83
C GLN A 432 17.04 14.34 38.12
N ALA A 433 17.54 14.27 36.89
CA ALA A 433 17.95 15.48 36.14
C ALA A 433 16.72 16.25 35.63
N PRO A 434 16.53 17.53 36.02
CA PRO A 434 15.38 18.31 35.61
C PRO A 434 15.38 18.63 34.11
N LYS A 435 16.52 18.47 33.41
CA LYS A 435 16.71 18.68 31.99
C LYS A 435 17.85 17.81 31.44
N GLY A 436 17.73 17.40 30.18
CA GLY A 436 18.73 16.56 29.55
C GLY A 436 18.44 16.25 28.10
N PHE A 437 19.10 15.21 27.60
CA PHE A 437 18.92 14.68 26.25
C PHE A 437 18.65 13.19 26.28
N ILE A 438 17.72 12.76 25.44
CA ILE A 438 17.47 11.35 25.14
C ILE A 438 18.00 11.10 23.73
N ARG A 439 18.85 10.08 23.58
CA ARG A 439 19.53 9.73 22.33
C ARG A 439 19.37 8.23 22.08
N LEU A 440 18.26 7.83 21.47
CA LEU A 440 17.92 6.43 21.23
C LEU A 440 17.68 6.23 19.74
N PRO A 441 18.53 5.48 19.03
CA PRO A 441 18.31 5.21 17.61
C PRO A 441 17.08 4.33 17.42
N MET A 442 16.24 4.69 16.43
CA MET A 442 14.92 4.09 16.27
C MET A 442 14.71 3.54 14.86
N ARG A 443 13.94 2.47 14.75
CA ARG A 443 13.39 1.95 13.50
C ARG A 443 11.96 1.42 13.67
N PRO A 444 11.23 1.25 12.55
CA PRO A 444 9.95 0.54 12.60
C PRO A 444 10.14 -0.89 13.13
N ASP A 445 9.21 -1.34 13.96
CA ASP A 445 9.03 -2.75 14.24
C ASP A 445 8.28 -3.36 13.04
N TYR A 446 9.01 -4.07 12.19
CA TYR A 446 8.44 -4.64 10.96
C TYR A 446 7.46 -5.78 11.25
N ASP A 447 7.62 -6.44 12.40
CA ASP A 447 6.80 -7.57 12.82
C ASP A 447 5.53 -7.12 13.57
N ASN A 448 5.57 -5.93 14.23
CA ASN A 448 4.48 -5.40 15.04
C ASN A 448 4.14 -3.93 14.66
N ARG A 449 3.73 -3.66 13.43
CA ARG A 449 3.28 -2.31 13.04
C ARG A 449 1.99 -1.92 13.78
N PRO A 450 1.83 -0.68 14.26
CA PRO A 450 2.61 0.52 13.94
C PRO A 450 3.77 0.83 14.90
N TYR A 451 4.18 -0.11 15.76
CA TYR A 451 5.22 0.13 16.76
C TYR A 451 6.55 0.57 16.14
N GLN A 452 7.28 1.35 16.92
CA GLN A 452 8.69 1.69 16.68
C GLN A 452 9.50 1.12 17.84
N LEU A 453 10.71 0.67 17.57
CA LEU A 453 11.61 0.13 18.58
C LEU A 453 12.97 0.84 18.57
N VAL A 454 13.66 0.78 19.68
CA VAL A 454 15.05 1.21 19.80
C VAL A 454 15.95 0.11 19.26
N ASP A 455 16.84 0.45 18.35
CA ASP A 455 17.79 -0.48 17.75
C ASP A 455 19.13 0.21 17.58
N TYR A 456 20.09 -0.17 18.42
CA TYR A 456 21.42 0.44 18.43
C TYR A 456 22.27 0.05 17.23
N THR A 457 21.91 -0.98 16.50
CA THR A 457 22.66 -1.47 15.33
C THR A 457 22.15 -0.88 14.02
N HIS A 458 20.83 -0.88 13.80
CA HIS A 458 20.20 -0.51 12.54
C HIS A 458 19.24 0.68 12.65
N GLY A 459 19.07 1.22 13.85
CA GLY A 459 18.17 2.35 14.10
C GLY A 459 18.73 3.66 13.55
N LYS A 460 17.83 4.52 13.08
CA LYS A 460 18.18 5.88 12.67
C LYS A 460 18.30 6.78 13.91
N PRO A 461 19.31 7.64 14.00
CA PRO A 461 19.48 8.54 15.15
C PRO A 461 18.22 9.34 15.45
N ALA A 462 17.81 9.34 16.71
CA ALA A 462 16.73 10.16 17.24
C ALA A 462 17.21 10.87 18.51
N ILE A 463 17.00 12.20 18.55
CA ILE A 463 17.51 13.07 19.62
C ILE A 463 16.37 13.96 20.10
N THR A 464 16.11 13.95 21.41
CA THR A 464 15.14 14.81 22.08
C THR A 464 15.78 15.47 23.29
N ARG A 465 15.80 16.80 23.32
CA ARG A 465 16.07 17.54 24.55
C ARG A 465 14.78 17.59 25.38
N TYR A 466 14.88 17.42 26.69
CA TYR A 466 13.73 17.51 27.60
C TYR A 466 13.97 18.46 28.75
N GLU A 467 12.89 18.90 29.38
CA GLU A 467 12.88 19.71 30.59
C GLU A 467 11.62 19.39 31.40
N ILE A 468 11.78 18.94 32.64
CA ILE A 468 10.69 18.70 33.59
C ILE A 468 10.22 20.07 34.08
N ILE A 469 8.95 20.40 33.85
CA ILE A 469 8.39 21.72 34.15
C ILE A 469 7.44 21.74 35.35
N GLY A 470 7.19 20.57 35.96
CA GLY A 470 6.38 20.47 37.16
C GLY A 470 5.53 19.20 37.20
N GLU A 471 4.50 19.23 38.00
CA GLU A 471 3.50 18.17 38.13
C GLU A 471 2.10 18.75 37.93
N THR A 472 1.20 17.93 37.42
CA THR A 472 -0.21 18.27 37.22
C THR A 472 -1.05 17.04 37.56
N ASN A 473 -1.94 17.17 38.56
CA ASN A 473 -2.82 16.06 39.02
C ASN A 473 -2.10 14.74 39.33
N GLY A 474 -0.88 14.82 39.90
CA GLY A 474 -0.07 13.64 40.23
C GLY A 474 0.73 13.07 39.03
N TYR A 475 0.68 13.70 37.87
CA TYR A 475 1.46 13.32 36.68
C TYR A 475 2.59 14.33 36.46
N ILE A 476 3.73 13.82 35.96
CA ILE A 476 4.89 14.65 35.67
C ILE A 476 4.66 15.43 34.38
N ARG A 477 4.73 16.74 34.45
CA ARG A 477 4.62 17.63 33.31
C ARG A 477 6.02 17.91 32.72
N ILE A 478 6.22 17.55 31.44
CA ILE A 478 7.50 17.63 30.75
C ILE A 478 7.37 18.40 29.43
N ALA A 479 8.41 19.22 29.13
CA ALA A 479 8.59 19.84 27.85
C ALA A 479 9.63 19.08 27.03
N TYR A 480 9.27 18.70 25.80
CA TYR A 480 10.17 18.07 24.84
C TYR A 480 10.51 19.02 23.70
N TYR A 481 11.77 19.00 23.28
CA TYR A 481 12.31 19.77 22.17
C TYR A 481 13.00 18.79 21.20
N PRO A 482 12.26 18.14 20.30
CA PRO A 482 12.86 17.15 19.40
C PRO A 482 13.73 17.80 18.34
N GLU A 483 15.01 17.41 18.28
CA GLU A 483 15.96 17.81 17.24
C GLU A 483 15.78 16.99 15.95
N THR A 484 15.29 15.77 16.08
CA THR A 484 14.89 14.88 14.98
C THR A 484 13.38 14.68 14.99
N GLY A 485 12.81 14.08 13.92
CA GLY A 485 11.37 13.83 13.80
C GLY A 485 11.07 12.41 13.35
N ARG A 486 11.43 11.39 14.16
CA ARG A 486 11.09 10.00 13.85
C ARG A 486 9.65 9.71 14.28
N THR A 487 9.02 8.77 13.59
CA THR A 487 7.66 8.30 13.97
C THR A 487 7.67 7.84 15.42
N HIS A 488 6.66 8.26 16.19
CA HIS A 488 6.49 7.96 17.62
C HIS A 488 7.70 8.34 18.52
N GLN A 489 8.61 9.22 18.06
CA GLN A 489 9.88 9.50 18.75
C GLN A 489 9.68 9.85 20.23
N LEU A 490 8.84 10.83 20.54
CA LEU A 490 8.61 11.27 21.92
C LEU A 490 7.95 10.19 22.77
N ARG A 491 7.08 9.38 22.17
CA ARG A 491 6.37 8.28 22.84
C ARG A 491 7.35 7.17 23.24
N VAL A 492 8.21 6.75 22.31
CA VAL A 492 9.26 5.74 22.58
C VAL A 492 10.30 6.27 23.56
N HIS A 493 10.76 7.52 23.38
CA HIS A 493 11.73 8.14 24.29
C HIS A 493 11.19 8.29 25.73
N SER A 494 9.88 8.44 25.90
CA SER A 494 9.25 8.46 27.21
C SER A 494 9.15 7.08 27.84
N ALA A 495 8.77 6.07 27.05
CA ALA A 495 8.46 4.73 27.57
C ALA A 495 9.68 3.80 27.69
N HIS A 496 10.76 4.05 26.92
CA HIS A 496 11.93 3.16 26.90
C HIS A 496 12.77 3.30 28.18
N PRO A 497 13.28 2.16 28.77
CA PRO A 497 14.13 2.20 29.97
C PRO A 497 15.37 3.09 29.85
N ASP A 498 16.04 3.12 28.70
CA ASP A 498 17.18 4.00 28.44
C ASP A 498 16.75 5.45 28.12
N GLY A 499 15.45 5.75 28.13
CA GLY A 499 14.87 7.08 27.96
C GLY A 499 14.42 7.67 29.29
N MET A 500 13.10 7.96 29.40
CA MET A 500 12.53 8.45 30.64
C MET A 500 12.05 7.30 31.56
N ASP A 501 11.88 6.08 31.04
CA ASP A 501 11.27 4.93 31.70
C ASP A 501 9.92 5.26 32.35
N CYS A 502 9.20 6.18 31.70
CA CYS A 502 7.96 6.74 32.19
C CYS A 502 7.05 7.07 30.98
N PRO A 503 6.11 6.17 30.61
CA PRO A 503 5.27 6.36 29.45
C PRO A 503 4.42 7.63 29.54
N ILE A 504 4.07 8.19 28.36
CA ILE A 504 3.11 9.29 28.29
C ILE A 504 1.72 8.77 28.72
N LEU A 505 1.03 9.53 29.56
CA LEU A 505 -0.33 9.25 29.99
C LEU A 505 -1.27 9.09 28.78
N GLY A 506 -2.06 8.02 28.76
CA GLY A 506 -3.00 7.73 27.70
C GLY A 506 -2.38 7.22 26.40
N ASP A 507 -1.12 6.79 26.40
CA ASP A 507 -0.48 6.18 25.23
C ASP A 507 -0.96 4.73 25.02
N PRO A 508 -1.77 4.43 23.98
CA PRO A 508 -2.32 3.12 23.75
C PRO A 508 -1.30 2.10 23.21
N LEU A 509 -0.12 2.56 22.76
CA LEU A 509 0.91 1.69 22.17
C LEU A 509 2.06 1.40 23.15
N TYR A 510 2.53 2.41 23.87
CA TYR A 510 3.72 2.30 24.71
C TYR A 510 3.43 2.44 26.22
N GLY A 511 2.17 2.68 26.61
CA GLY A 511 1.73 2.88 27.98
C GLY A 511 0.35 2.26 28.24
N GLN A 512 -0.45 2.93 29.04
CA GLN A 512 -1.81 2.55 29.37
C GLN A 512 -2.78 3.53 28.67
N PRO A 513 -3.80 3.03 27.92
CA PRO A 513 -4.79 3.90 27.27
C PRO A 513 -5.61 4.68 28.31
N ASP A 514 -5.97 5.92 27.96
CA ASP A 514 -6.87 6.79 28.69
C ASP A 514 -7.73 7.57 27.66
N LYS A 515 -8.47 8.60 28.10
CA LYS A 515 -9.37 9.41 27.26
C LYS A 515 -8.68 9.99 26.03
N ARG A 516 -7.37 10.25 26.08
CA ARG A 516 -6.54 10.73 25.00
C ARG A 516 -5.05 10.48 25.27
N LEU A 517 -4.23 10.60 24.23
CA LEU A 517 -2.78 10.74 24.42
C LEU A 517 -2.48 12.16 24.92
N TYR A 518 -1.86 12.29 26.09
CA TYR A 518 -1.50 13.57 26.71
C TYR A 518 -0.15 14.07 26.17
N LEU A 519 -0.10 14.28 24.85
CA LEU A 519 1.02 14.84 24.10
C LEU A 519 0.51 15.93 23.14
N HIS A 520 1.07 17.13 23.24
CA HIS A 520 0.64 18.29 22.49
C HIS A 520 1.82 19.08 21.92
N ALA A 521 1.80 19.37 20.61
CA ALA A 521 2.72 20.26 19.93
C ALA A 521 2.35 21.72 20.23
N GLU A 522 2.89 22.25 21.33
CA GLU A 522 2.51 23.55 21.90
C GLU A 522 3.08 24.74 21.13
N ALA A 523 4.36 24.65 20.69
CA ALA A 523 4.99 25.79 20.05
C ALA A 523 5.82 25.39 18.83
N LEU A 524 5.73 26.24 17.82
CA LEU A 524 6.49 26.15 16.57
C LEU A 524 7.16 27.48 16.29
N GLU A 525 8.49 27.48 16.00
CA GLU A 525 9.24 28.67 15.64
C GLU A 525 10.02 28.41 14.35
N PHE A 526 9.83 29.24 13.34
CA PHE A 526 10.45 29.14 12.01
C PHE A 526 10.69 30.52 11.40
N ARG A 527 11.47 30.57 10.31
CA ARG A 527 11.57 31.79 9.48
C ARG A 527 10.46 31.75 8.42
N HIS A 528 9.70 32.84 8.34
CA HIS A 528 8.68 32.97 7.31
C HIS A 528 9.34 32.93 5.91
N PRO A 529 8.90 32.00 5.01
CA PRO A 529 9.58 31.77 3.73
C PRO A 529 9.78 33.03 2.88
N VAL A 530 8.80 33.91 2.83
CA VAL A 530 8.82 35.11 1.99
C VAL A 530 9.40 36.31 2.75
N THR A 531 8.89 36.61 3.96
CA THR A 531 9.31 37.81 4.70
C THR A 531 10.63 37.65 5.45
N GLN A 532 11.14 36.41 5.58
CA GLN A 532 12.35 36.03 6.33
C GLN A 532 12.30 36.40 7.82
N LYS A 533 11.21 36.92 8.31
CA LYS A 533 11.02 37.25 9.73
C LYS A 533 10.86 35.96 10.55
N ARG A 534 11.36 35.99 11.77
CA ARG A 534 11.15 34.90 12.73
C ARG A 534 9.72 34.93 13.24
N VAL A 535 9.01 33.83 13.08
CA VAL A 535 7.62 33.65 13.52
C VAL A 535 7.60 32.60 14.62
N LYS A 536 7.01 32.91 15.75
CA LYS A 536 6.76 31.98 16.85
C LYS A 536 5.26 31.91 17.09
N ILE A 537 4.71 30.70 16.98
CA ILE A 537 3.28 30.42 17.16
C ILE A 537 3.13 29.44 18.30
N THR A 538 2.09 29.65 19.12
CA THR A 538 1.78 28.78 20.26
C THR A 538 0.30 28.42 20.23
N ALA A 539 -0.02 27.20 20.67
CA ALA A 539 -1.37 26.74 20.91
C ALA A 539 -1.56 26.38 22.38
N PRO A 540 -2.72 26.65 22.98
CA PRO A 540 -2.99 26.32 24.37
C PRO A 540 -2.97 24.80 24.57
N VAL A 541 -2.31 24.35 25.63
CA VAL A 541 -2.24 22.92 25.98
C VAL A 541 -3.59 22.51 26.58
N PRO A 542 -4.28 21.50 26.03
CA PRO A 542 -5.65 21.16 26.42
C PRO A 542 -5.73 20.26 27.67
N PHE A 543 -4.65 20.15 28.49
CA PHE A 543 -4.57 19.35 29.71
C PHE A 543 -3.59 19.92 30.75
#